data_d57efefd5a5e15c5c52a9a50b8e62059
#
_entry.id   d57efefd5a5e15c5c52a9a50b8e62059
#
_cell.length_a   1.000
_cell.length_b   1.000
_cell.length_c   1.000
_cell.angle_alpha   90.00
_cell.angle_beta   90.00
_cell.angle_gamma   90.00
#
_symmetry.space_group_name_H-M   'P 1'
#
loop_
_entity.id
_entity.type
_entity.pdbx_description
1 polymer ?
#
loop_
_entity_poly.entity_id
_entity_poly.type
_entity_poly.pdbx_seq_one_letter_code
_entity_poly.pdbx_strand_id
1 'polypeptide(L)'
;QSATNRYSSDNGATWSSGTTSETSTYYGVTYGNNTFIALGTSNLLKSTDNGSNWTTITTVNLYDVAFGDSTFIGCGADGAMYTSNDNGSSWTSRTSGASANSLYGITHGNNRFISVGSSGKLIKSTDNGSSWGNVNSTVSNSLNSVAYGNNIFVAVGSNTVIASTDNTGSTFGIK
;
A
#
# COMPACT_ATOMS: atom_id res chain seq x y z
N GLN A 1 14.38 23.46 -2.73
CA GLN A 1 14.08 22.95 -4.08
C GLN A 1 12.58 22.71 -4.14
N SER A 2 11.87 23.26 -5.13
CA SER A 2 10.46 22.92 -5.30
C SER A 2 10.38 21.45 -5.75
N ALA A 3 9.44 20.72 -5.20
CA ALA A 3 9.17 19.34 -5.61
C ALA A 3 8.81 19.34 -7.10
N THR A 4 9.50 18.51 -7.88
CA THR A 4 9.19 18.32 -9.30
C THR A 4 8.52 16.97 -9.43
N ASN A 5 7.24 16.95 -9.74
CA ASN A 5 6.59 15.74 -10.21
C ASN A 5 6.73 15.63 -11.73
N ARG A 6 6.79 14.41 -12.21
CA ARG A 6 6.84 14.11 -13.64
C ARG A 6 5.77 13.08 -13.96
N TYR A 7 5.10 13.25 -15.08
CA TYR A 7 4.15 12.28 -15.60
C TYR A 7 4.42 12.00 -17.07
N SER A 8 4.02 10.81 -17.52
CA SER A 8 4.10 10.39 -18.92
C SER A 8 2.69 10.09 -19.42
N SER A 9 2.39 10.53 -20.63
CA SER A 9 1.14 10.20 -21.34
C SER A 9 1.37 9.26 -22.54
N ASP A 10 2.61 8.78 -22.71
CA ASP A 10 3.06 7.99 -23.86
C ASP A 10 3.86 6.73 -23.43
N ASN A 11 3.38 6.04 -22.41
CA ASN A 11 3.98 4.81 -21.87
C ASN A 11 5.46 4.97 -21.42
N GLY A 12 5.81 6.15 -20.91
CA GLY A 12 7.15 6.41 -20.39
C GLY A 12 8.16 6.89 -21.44
N ALA A 13 7.76 7.09 -22.70
CA ALA A 13 8.64 7.57 -23.74
C ALA A 13 9.09 9.02 -23.51
N THR A 14 8.18 9.88 -23.07
CA THR A 14 8.48 11.25 -22.67
C THR A 14 7.87 11.58 -21.30
N TRP A 15 8.47 12.57 -20.60
CA TRP A 15 8.07 12.96 -19.27
C TRP A 15 7.87 14.47 -19.18
N SER A 16 6.66 14.88 -18.83
CA SER A 16 6.26 16.29 -18.63
C SER A 16 6.30 16.67 -17.16
N SER A 17 6.47 17.94 -16.88
CA SER A 17 6.36 18.47 -15.51
C SER A 17 4.89 18.65 -15.14
N GLY A 18 4.51 18.13 -14.00
CA GLY A 18 3.21 18.39 -13.40
C GLY A 18 3.30 19.43 -12.29
N THR A 19 2.18 19.70 -11.65
CA THR A 19 2.10 20.64 -10.52
C THR A 19 1.78 19.91 -9.21
N THR A 20 2.48 20.33 -8.16
CA THR A 20 2.18 19.96 -6.77
C THR A 20 2.50 21.17 -5.89
N SER A 21 1.67 21.41 -4.89
CA SER A 21 1.93 22.46 -3.89
C SER A 21 2.87 21.98 -2.77
N GLU A 22 3.24 20.71 -2.76
CA GLU A 22 3.94 20.07 -1.66
C GLU A 22 5.44 19.92 -1.94
N THR A 23 6.22 20.00 -0.87
CA THR A 23 7.69 19.87 -0.90
C THR A 23 8.18 18.61 -0.18
N SER A 24 7.29 17.62 0.03
CA SER A 24 7.58 16.36 0.72
C SER A 24 8.36 15.38 -0.16
N THR A 25 9.05 14.44 0.48
CA THR A 25 9.58 13.25 -0.21
C THR A 25 8.45 12.24 -0.42
N TYR A 26 8.30 11.75 -1.66
CA TYR A 26 7.32 10.72 -2.03
C TYR A 26 8.04 9.41 -2.31
N TYR A 27 7.47 8.28 -1.89
CA TYR A 27 8.10 6.95 -2.00
C TYR A 27 7.14 5.83 -2.42
N GLY A 28 5.87 6.13 -2.64
CA GLY A 28 4.90 5.16 -3.11
C GLY A 28 3.81 5.82 -3.93
N VAL A 29 3.30 5.08 -4.92
CA VAL A 29 2.14 5.49 -5.73
C VAL A 29 1.35 4.27 -6.14
N THR A 30 0.03 4.39 -6.12
CA THR A 30 -0.87 3.38 -6.66
C THR A 30 -1.92 4.01 -7.57
N TYR A 31 -2.53 3.18 -8.40
CA TYR A 31 -3.59 3.61 -9.31
C TYR A 31 -4.79 2.69 -9.18
N GLY A 32 -5.98 3.27 -9.19
CA GLY A 32 -7.24 2.55 -9.23
C GLY A 32 -8.40 3.51 -9.50
N ASN A 33 -9.38 3.02 -10.22
CA ASN A 33 -10.62 3.75 -10.52
C ASN A 33 -10.37 5.20 -11.01
N ASN A 34 -9.50 5.35 -12.02
CA ASN A 34 -9.08 6.63 -12.64
C ASN A 34 -8.45 7.63 -11.65
N THR A 35 -7.88 7.14 -10.56
CA THR A 35 -7.28 7.96 -9.50
C THR A 35 -5.90 7.43 -9.15
N PHE A 36 -4.92 8.32 -9.07
CA PHE A 36 -3.62 8.05 -8.48
C PHE A 36 -3.61 8.53 -7.02
N ILE A 37 -3.06 7.72 -6.13
CA ILE A 37 -2.75 8.09 -4.75
C ILE A 37 -1.24 7.96 -4.56
N ALA A 38 -0.59 9.05 -4.14
CA ALA A 38 0.84 9.07 -3.82
C ALA A 38 1.05 9.28 -2.32
N LEU A 39 2.07 8.59 -1.80
CA LEU A 39 2.46 8.63 -0.39
C LEU A 39 3.67 9.52 -0.21
N GLY A 40 3.54 10.54 0.63
CA GLY A 40 4.65 11.37 1.09
C GLY A 40 5.00 11.14 2.55
N THR A 41 6.04 11.81 3.01
CA THR A 41 6.57 11.68 4.38
C THR A 41 5.49 11.88 5.46
N SER A 42 4.52 12.75 5.21
CA SER A 42 3.47 13.05 6.18
C SER A 42 2.12 13.35 5.52
N ASN A 43 1.98 13.07 4.23
CA ASN A 43 0.76 13.42 3.49
C ASN A 43 0.42 12.40 2.42
N LEU A 44 -0.85 12.38 2.05
CA LEU A 44 -1.37 11.69 0.88
C LEU A 44 -1.72 12.71 -0.19
N LEU A 45 -1.30 12.45 -1.42
CA LEU A 45 -1.70 13.20 -2.59
C LEU A 45 -2.62 12.38 -3.48
N LYS A 46 -3.52 13.08 -4.17
CA LYS A 46 -4.45 12.53 -5.15
C LYS A 46 -4.31 13.26 -6.47
N SER A 47 -4.33 12.49 -7.56
CA SER A 47 -4.48 13.00 -8.92
C SER A 47 -5.59 12.24 -9.64
N THR A 48 -6.43 12.96 -10.38
CA THR A 48 -7.50 12.41 -11.25
C THR A 48 -7.29 12.77 -12.72
N ASP A 49 -6.12 13.33 -13.05
CA ASP A 49 -5.74 13.82 -14.39
C ASP A 49 -4.39 13.23 -14.85
N ASN A 50 -4.20 11.94 -14.61
CA ASN A 50 -3.03 11.18 -15.02
C ASN A 50 -1.70 11.71 -14.45
N GLY A 51 -1.72 12.25 -13.23
CA GLY A 51 -0.51 12.73 -12.56
C GLY A 51 -0.09 14.16 -12.93
N SER A 52 -0.89 14.86 -13.75
CA SER A 52 -0.58 16.25 -14.13
C SER A 52 -0.69 17.20 -12.95
N ASN A 53 -1.74 17.07 -12.16
CA ASN A 53 -1.98 17.89 -10.98
C ASN A 53 -2.25 17.00 -9.76
N TRP A 54 -1.72 17.43 -8.62
CA TRP A 54 -1.85 16.71 -7.36
C TRP A 54 -2.41 17.61 -6.27
N THR A 55 -3.34 17.09 -5.50
CA THR A 55 -3.94 17.77 -4.35
C THR A 55 -3.69 16.98 -3.08
N THR A 56 -3.36 17.68 -1.99
CA THR A 56 -3.21 17.08 -0.66
C THR A 56 -4.58 16.68 -0.12
N ILE A 57 -4.69 15.43 0.36
CA ILE A 57 -5.95 14.89 0.89
C ILE A 57 -5.95 14.95 2.42
N THR A 58 -4.89 14.43 3.03
CA THR A 58 -4.78 14.30 4.48
C THR A 58 -3.32 14.14 4.91
N THR A 59 -3.07 14.39 6.19
CA THR A 59 -1.75 14.23 6.82
C THR A 59 -1.75 12.93 7.63
N VAL A 60 -1.20 11.86 7.05
CA VAL A 60 -1.02 10.55 7.68
C VAL A 60 0.34 9.98 7.31
N ASN A 61 0.94 9.22 8.21
CA ASN A 61 2.23 8.57 7.98
C ASN A 61 2.00 7.13 7.54
N LEU A 62 1.86 6.93 6.23
CA LEU A 62 1.70 5.62 5.61
C LEU A 62 2.96 5.27 4.80
N TYR A 63 3.27 3.99 4.71
CA TYR A 63 4.46 3.48 4.03
C TYR A 63 4.11 2.85 2.67
N ASP A 64 2.91 2.28 2.55
CA ASP A 64 2.46 1.67 1.30
C ASP A 64 0.94 1.79 1.15
N VAL A 65 0.47 1.68 -0.11
CA VAL A 65 -0.94 1.77 -0.46
C VAL A 65 -1.27 0.83 -1.61
N ALA A 66 -2.36 0.09 -1.50
CA ALA A 66 -2.89 -0.77 -2.55
C ALA A 66 -4.32 -0.38 -2.92
N PHE A 67 -4.71 -0.73 -4.15
CA PHE A 67 -6.08 -0.62 -4.63
C PHE A 67 -6.62 -1.99 -5.02
N GLY A 68 -7.83 -2.30 -4.64
CA GLY A 68 -8.56 -3.49 -5.05
C GLY A 68 -10.01 -3.41 -4.59
N ASP A 69 -10.90 -4.12 -5.27
CA ASP A 69 -12.33 -4.19 -4.96
C ASP A 69 -12.94 -2.80 -4.66
N SER A 70 -12.60 -1.81 -5.52
CA SER A 70 -13.03 -0.40 -5.42
C SER A 70 -12.61 0.33 -4.14
N THR A 71 -11.60 -0.18 -3.41
CA THR A 71 -11.12 0.37 -2.15
C THR A 71 -9.62 0.65 -2.22
N PHE A 72 -9.19 1.84 -1.80
CA PHE A 72 -7.79 2.11 -1.48
C PHE A 72 -7.53 1.77 -0.02
N ILE A 73 -6.44 1.07 0.26
CA ILE A 73 -6.01 0.77 1.63
C ILE A 73 -4.54 1.14 1.77
N GLY A 74 -4.24 1.98 2.78
CA GLY A 74 -2.88 2.36 3.13
C GLY A 74 -2.47 1.81 4.49
N CYS A 75 -1.21 1.38 4.61
CA CYS A 75 -0.62 0.86 5.83
C CYS A 75 0.63 1.66 6.24
N GLY A 76 0.99 1.66 7.52
CA GLY A 76 2.10 2.49 8.00
C GLY A 76 2.61 2.20 9.40
N ALA A 77 3.14 3.25 10.03
CA ALA A 77 3.75 3.19 11.36
C ALA A 77 2.78 2.66 12.42
N ASP A 78 3.30 1.93 13.40
CA ASP A 78 2.59 1.47 14.59
C ASP A 78 1.26 0.75 14.28
N GLY A 79 1.25 0.01 13.17
CA GLY A 79 0.07 -0.70 12.69
C GLY A 79 -1.02 0.22 12.10
N ALA A 80 -0.69 1.45 11.75
CA ALA A 80 -1.62 2.35 11.09
C ALA A 80 -2.23 1.70 9.85
N MET A 81 -3.55 1.82 9.72
CA MET A 81 -4.31 1.29 8.60
C MET A 81 -5.46 2.24 8.28
N TYR A 82 -5.57 2.61 7.03
CA TYR A 82 -6.62 3.52 6.56
C TYR A 82 -7.25 2.98 5.28
N THR A 83 -8.56 3.17 5.15
CA THR A 83 -9.33 2.79 3.96
C THR A 83 -10.05 3.97 3.35
N SER A 84 -10.14 3.99 2.03
CA SER A 84 -10.98 4.91 1.27
C SER A 84 -11.78 4.13 0.24
N ASN A 85 -13.09 4.33 0.22
CA ASN A 85 -14.03 3.76 -0.75
C ASN A 85 -14.71 4.84 -1.62
N ASP A 86 -14.18 6.06 -1.59
CA ASP A 86 -14.64 7.23 -2.33
C ASP A 86 -13.55 7.81 -3.25
N ASN A 87 -12.76 6.91 -3.84
CA ASN A 87 -11.64 7.25 -4.73
C ASN A 87 -10.59 8.15 -4.06
N GLY A 88 -10.26 7.87 -2.81
CA GLY A 88 -9.23 8.59 -2.08
C GLY A 88 -9.66 9.98 -1.58
N SER A 89 -10.94 10.33 -1.64
CA SER A 89 -11.41 11.66 -1.21
C SER A 89 -11.47 11.78 0.31
N SER A 90 -11.82 10.70 0.99
CA SER A 90 -11.76 10.59 2.45
C SER A 90 -11.12 9.28 2.90
N TRP A 91 -10.54 9.27 4.09
CA TRP A 91 -9.84 8.14 4.65
C TRP A 91 -10.30 7.84 6.07
N THR A 92 -10.64 6.59 6.32
CA THR A 92 -11.13 6.11 7.62
C THR A 92 -10.08 5.23 8.27
N SER A 93 -9.68 5.55 9.50
CA SER A 93 -8.78 4.71 10.29
C SER A 93 -9.42 3.36 10.62
N ARG A 94 -8.63 2.29 10.57
CA ARG A 94 -9.05 0.91 10.85
C ARG A 94 -8.13 0.26 11.88
N THR A 95 -8.69 -0.63 12.68
CA THR A 95 -7.91 -1.44 13.63
C THR A 95 -7.26 -2.61 12.90
N SER A 96 -5.95 -2.57 12.76
CA SER A 96 -5.18 -3.62 12.06
C SER A 96 -4.86 -4.84 12.94
N GLY A 97 -4.90 -4.69 14.27
CA GLY A 97 -4.38 -5.69 15.21
C GLY A 97 -2.85 -5.81 15.20
N ALA A 98 -2.15 -4.81 14.65
CA ALA A 98 -0.69 -4.78 14.54
C ALA A 98 -0.05 -3.63 15.35
N SER A 99 -0.70 -3.16 16.40
CA SER A 99 -0.42 -1.90 17.12
C SER A 99 1.01 -1.69 17.64
N ALA A 100 1.86 -2.71 17.68
CA ALA A 100 3.28 -2.59 18.03
C ALA A 100 4.22 -2.83 16.85
N ASN A 101 3.67 -3.03 15.65
CA ASN A 101 4.42 -3.39 14.46
C ASN A 101 4.11 -2.41 13.33
N SER A 102 5.13 -1.78 12.79
CA SER A 102 4.99 -1.03 11.54
C SER A 102 4.66 -1.98 10.37
N LEU A 103 3.75 -1.56 9.51
CA LEU A 103 3.35 -2.28 8.31
C LEU A 103 4.01 -1.61 7.11
N TYR A 104 4.87 -2.35 6.40
CA TYR A 104 5.75 -1.81 5.37
C TYR A 104 5.24 -2.02 3.95
N GLY A 105 4.42 -3.04 3.74
CA GLY A 105 3.89 -3.38 2.41
C GLY A 105 2.46 -3.86 2.47
N ILE A 106 1.70 -3.58 1.42
CA ILE A 106 0.34 -4.04 1.24
C ILE A 106 0.08 -4.38 -0.23
N THR A 107 -0.68 -5.43 -0.50
CA THR A 107 -1.12 -5.79 -1.85
C THR A 107 -2.54 -6.31 -1.84
N HIS A 108 -3.18 -6.26 -3.00
CA HIS A 108 -4.49 -6.86 -3.25
C HIS A 108 -4.37 -8.01 -4.23
N GLY A 109 -5.10 -9.08 -4.00
CA GLY A 109 -5.23 -10.20 -4.92
C GLY A 109 -6.28 -11.19 -4.45
N ASN A 110 -6.98 -11.83 -5.38
CA ASN A 110 -8.02 -12.81 -5.13
C ASN A 110 -9.03 -12.36 -4.05
N ASN A 111 -9.59 -11.16 -4.20
CA ASN A 111 -10.59 -10.53 -3.33
C ASN A 111 -10.13 -10.41 -1.86
N ARG A 112 -8.85 -10.13 -1.64
CA ARG A 112 -8.31 -9.91 -0.30
C ARG A 112 -7.09 -9.01 -0.30
N PHE A 113 -6.87 -8.38 0.83
CA PHE A 113 -5.67 -7.60 1.07
C PHE A 113 -4.74 -8.34 2.03
N ILE A 114 -3.45 -8.34 1.74
CA ILE A 114 -2.39 -8.82 2.61
C ILE A 114 -1.47 -7.65 2.92
N SER A 115 -1.16 -7.43 4.21
CA SER A 115 -0.16 -6.46 4.63
C SER A 115 0.91 -7.13 5.49
N VAL A 116 2.15 -6.68 5.30
CA VAL A 116 3.33 -7.25 5.96
C VAL A 116 4.14 -6.16 6.65
N GLY A 117 4.95 -6.55 7.65
CA GLY A 117 5.67 -5.56 8.44
C GLY A 117 6.77 -6.10 9.33
N SER A 118 7.11 -5.32 10.34
CA SER A 118 8.17 -5.63 11.30
C SER A 118 7.88 -6.93 12.06
N SER A 119 8.97 -7.60 12.51
CA SER A 119 8.91 -8.83 13.31
C SER A 119 8.09 -9.96 12.67
N GLY A 120 8.15 -10.08 11.33
CA GLY A 120 7.40 -11.10 10.59
C GLY A 120 5.88 -10.87 10.60
N LYS A 121 5.41 -9.66 10.94
CA LYS A 121 3.97 -9.39 10.96
C LYS A 121 3.37 -9.59 9.58
N LEU A 122 2.28 -10.35 9.55
CA LEU A 122 1.49 -10.58 8.37
C LEU A 122 0.02 -10.60 8.77
N ILE A 123 -0.78 -9.77 8.13
CA ILE A 123 -2.22 -9.65 8.38
C ILE A 123 -3.00 -9.71 7.07
N LYS A 124 -4.24 -10.15 7.15
CA LYS A 124 -5.13 -10.33 6.01
C LYS A 124 -6.50 -9.73 6.29
N SER A 125 -7.09 -9.12 5.27
CA SER A 125 -8.49 -8.72 5.21
C SER A 125 -9.18 -9.41 4.04
N THR A 126 -10.44 -9.81 4.23
CA THR A 126 -11.34 -10.37 3.22
C THR A 126 -12.65 -9.57 3.08
N ASP A 127 -12.68 -8.39 3.68
CA ASP A 127 -13.84 -7.50 3.76
C ASP A 127 -13.47 -6.04 3.44
N ASN A 128 -12.58 -5.88 2.44
CA ASN A 128 -12.11 -4.59 1.94
C ASN A 128 -11.50 -3.70 3.03
N GLY A 129 -10.74 -4.32 3.94
CA GLY A 129 -10.03 -3.62 5.00
C GLY A 129 -10.89 -3.21 6.20
N SER A 130 -12.15 -3.66 6.27
CA SER A 130 -13.02 -3.37 7.41
C SER A 130 -12.54 -4.08 8.67
N SER A 131 -12.04 -5.31 8.54
CA SER A 131 -11.39 -6.07 9.60
C SER A 131 -10.13 -6.79 9.14
N TRP A 132 -9.23 -7.09 10.07
CA TRP A 132 -7.94 -7.71 9.80
C TRP A 132 -7.66 -8.86 10.76
N GLY A 133 -7.22 -9.98 10.21
CA GLY A 133 -6.81 -11.17 10.95
C GLY A 133 -5.31 -11.43 10.84
N ASN A 134 -4.67 -11.89 11.93
CA ASN A 134 -3.28 -12.33 11.88
C ASN A 134 -3.14 -13.60 11.05
N VAL A 135 -2.07 -13.66 10.26
CA VAL A 135 -1.62 -14.86 9.54
C VAL A 135 -0.23 -15.24 10.03
N ASN A 136 0.02 -16.51 10.24
CA ASN A 136 1.34 -16.98 10.63
C ASN A 136 2.30 -16.91 9.44
N SER A 137 3.27 -16.01 9.51
CA SER A 137 4.30 -15.84 8.47
C SER A 137 5.41 -16.90 8.54
N THR A 138 5.50 -17.65 9.65
CA THR A 138 6.57 -18.64 9.95
C THR A 138 7.97 -18.02 10.13
N VAL A 139 8.09 -16.70 10.11
CA VAL A 139 9.36 -15.96 10.25
C VAL A 139 9.23 -14.85 11.29
N SER A 140 10.34 -14.46 11.90
CA SER A 140 10.46 -13.32 12.83
C SER A 140 11.16 -12.11 12.20
N ASN A 141 11.75 -12.27 11.02
CA ASN A 141 12.40 -11.19 10.29
C ASN A 141 11.37 -10.20 9.74
N SER A 142 11.74 -8.93 9.65
CA SER A 142 10.89 -7.93 9.02
C SER A 142 10.60 -8.30 7.56
N LEU A 143 9.34 -8.19 7.18
CA LEU A 143 8.86 -8.32 5.80
C LEU A 143 8.62 -6.91 5.26
N ASN A 144 9.30 -6.56 4.17
CA ASN A 144 9.35 -5.19 3.66
C ASN A 144 8.39 -4.95 2.49
N SER A 145 8.05 -6.00 1.76
CA SER A 145 7.15 -5.89 0.59
C SER A 145 6.39 -7.19 0.38
N VAL A 146 5.22 -7.09 -0.24
CA VAL A 146 4.38 -8.22 -0.62
C VAL A 146 3.76 -7.97 -1.98
N ALA A 147 3.70 -9.00 -2.82
CA ALA A 147 3.08 -8.96 -4.14
C ALA A 147 2.17 -10.17 -4.35
N TYR A 148 1.20 -10.02 -5.25
CA TYR A 148 0.33 -11.10 -5.70
C TYR A 148 0.53 -11.36 -7.19
N GLY A 149 0.68 -12.62 -7.55
CA GLY A 149 0.80 -13.06 -8.93
C GLY A 149 0.66 -14.58 -9.03
N ASN A 150 0.20 -15.09 -10.16
CA ASN A 150 0.00 -16.52 -10.38
C ASN A 150 -0.75 -17.23 -9.24
N ASN A 151 -1.78 -16.59 -8.70
CA ASN A 151 -2.60 -17.11 -7.60
C ASN A 151 -1.85 -17.34 -6.28
N ILE A 152 -0.69 -16.72 -6.07
CA ILE A 152 0.05 -16.79 -4.82
C ILE A 152 0.44 -15.39 -4.34
N PHE A 153 0.59 -15.24 -3.03
CA PHE A 153 1.22 -14.08 -2.42
C PHE A 153 2.67 -14.41 -2.11
N VAL A 154 3.58 -13.50 -2.42
CA VAL A 154 5.00 -13.59 -2.09
C VAL A 154 5.38 -12.38 -1.28
N ALA A 155 5.99 -12.59 -0.12
CA ALA A 155 6.52 -11.51 0.71
C ALA A 155 8.04 -11.67 0.85
N VAL A 156 8.73 -10.54 0.82
CA VAL A 156 10.19 -10.44 0.93
C VAL A 156 10.57 -9.50 2.06
N GLY A 157 11.71 -9.79 2.68
CA GLY A 157 12.20 -8.96 3.78
C GLY A 157 13.66 -9.23 4.11
N SER A 158 14.05 -8.94 5.34
CA SER A 158 15.43 -9.09 5.81
C SER A 158 15.85 -10.56 5.79
N ASN A 159 16.68 -10.93 4.80
CA ASN A 159 17.20 -12.30 4.60
C ASN A 159 16.11 -13.37 4.52
N THR A 160 14.92 -13.03 3.99
CA THR A 160 13.82 -13.97 3.95
C THR A 160 12.91 -13.74 2.72
N VAL A 161 12.42 -14.83 2.19
CA VAL A 161 11.36 -14.88 1.18
C VAL A 161 10.36 -15.92 1.63
N ILE A 162 9.11 -15.55 1.72
CA ILE A 162 8.00 -16.46 2.00
C ILE A 162 6.95 -16.38 0.90
N ALA A 163 6.30 -17.48 0.63
CA ALA A 163 5.19 -17.50 -0.31
C ALA A 163 3.99 -18.22 0.30
N SER A 164 2.80 -17.80 -0.08
CA SER A 164 1.61 -18.55 0.30
C SER A 164 1.62 -19.92 -0.38
N THR A 165 1.13 -20.93 0.33
CA THR A 165 0.99 -22.30 -0.20
C THR A 165 -0.34 -22.49 -0.91
N ASP A 166 -1.20 -21.47 -0.86
CA ASP A 166 -2.52 -21.44 -1.46
C ASP A 166 -2.86 -20.03 -2.01
N ASN A 167 -3.91 -19.95 -2.78
CA ASN A 167 -4.40 -18.67 -3.32
C ASN A 167 -5.16 -17.82 -2.30
N THR A 168 -5.27 -18.27 -1.05
CA THR A 168 -6.00 -17.55 0.00
C THR A 168 -5.10 -16.68 0.88
N GLY A 169 -3.78 -16.81 0.76
CA GLY A 169 -2.85 -16.12 1.66
C GLY A 169 -3.10 -16.45 3.14
N SER A 170 -3.54 -17.66 3.44
CA SER A 170 -3.82 -18.10 4.81
C SER A 170 -2.67 -18.86 5.42
N THR A 171 -1.79 -19.44 4.61
CA THR A 171 -0.60 -20.18 5.01
C THR A 171 0.60 -19.75 4.18
N PHE A 172 1.75 -19.54 4.82
CA PHE A 172 3.00 -19.17 4.17
C PHE A 172 4.12 -20.13 4.54
N GLY A 173 5.07 -20.33 3.63
CA GLY A 173 6.28 -21.11 3.84
C GLY A 173 7.50 -20.42 3.27
N ILE A 174 8.68 -20.71 3.86
CA ILE A 174 9.98 -20.20 3.40
C ILE A 174 10.31 -20.83 2.03
N LYS A 175 10.90 -20.03 1.15
CA LYS A 175 11.36 -20.42 -0.19
C LYS A 175 12.88 -20.34 -0.30
#